data_ca46f9a71485f4edef0f9f92de9a440f
#
_entry.id   ca46f9a71485f4edef0f9f92de9a440f
#
_cell.length_a   1.000
_cell.length_b   1.000
_cell.length_c   1.000
_cell.angle_alpha   90.00
_cell.angle_beta   90.00
_cell.angle_gamma   90.00
#
_symmetry.space_group_name_H-M   'P 1'
#
loop_
_entity.id
_entity.type
_entity.pdbx_description
1 polymer ?
#
loop_
_entity_poly.entity_id
_entity_poly.type
_entity_poly.pdbx_seq_one_letter_code
_entity_poly.pdbx_strand_id
1 'polypeptide(L)'
;MKKLKIIEVKSEIGAGTRGASMGPDAIRIAALDYGSNLFKVEESIQIQVDNNVLFDSPGSPYAKRIKGMIALYEKLGHEVAHTLKKNEFPLILAGDHSSAGGTIAGIKMAYPRQRLGVIWIDAHADIHSPYTTPSGNLHGMPVAVSLGEDNSTNKMNKPDKETLDLWNKLKKVGNITPKVDYRDLVYIALRDVEPEESYLLKKHKVKIFTTNEVKRHGVEKIARDALAHLNKCNQIYISFDVDSMDSSISKGTGTPVRNGITEKEAGSLCVRLIQNEKVCCFEIAEVNPTLDKENLMAENTFEILQKVVSQLTN
;
A
#
# COMPACT_ATOMS: atom_id res chain seq x y z
N MET A 1 -17.41 14.07 11.23
CA MET A 1 -17.40 12.67 10.75
C MET A 1 -17.25 12.67 9.22
N LYS A 2 -16.31 11.92 8.66
CA LYS A 2 -16.20 11.71 7.21
C LYS A 2 -17.06 10.48 6.85
N LYS A 3 -17.88 10.59 5.80
CA LYS A 3 -18.59 9.41 5.28
C LYS A 3 -17.54 8.43 4.73
N LEU A 4 -17.56 7.20 5.21
CA LEU A 4 -16.62 6.16 4.82
C LEU A 4 -17.09 5.53 3.50
N LYS A 5 -16.13 5.22 2.62
CA LYS A 5 -16.34 4.45 1.40
C LYS A 5 -15.32 3.32 1.34
N ILE A 6 -15.76 2.09 1.49
CA ILE A 6 -14.89 0.92 1.36
C ILE A 6 -14.69 0.61 -0.12
N ILE A 7 -13.44 0.50 -0.56
CA ILE A 7 -13.07 0.15 -1.93
C ILE A 7 -12.26 -1.14 -1.88
N GLU A 8 -12.81 -2.22 -2.44
CA GLU A 8 -12.17 -3.53 -2.48
C GLU A 8 -11.42 -3.72 -3.81
N VAL A 9 -10.15 -4.07 -3.71
CA VAL A 9 -9.26 -4.30 -4.86
C VAL A 9 -8.76 -5.73 -4.79
N LYS A 10 -9.57 -6.68 -5.25
CA LYS A 10 -9.28 -8.12 -5.22
C LYS A 10 -8.30 -8.51 -6.32
N SER A 11 -7.10 -7.88 -6.32
CA SER A 11 -6.02 -8.10 -7.28
C SER A 11 -4.89 -8.89 -6.66
N GLU A 12 -4.29 -9.78 -7.44
CA GLU A 12 -3.00 -10.40 -7.14
C GLU A 12 -2.09 -10.44 -8.39
N ILE A 13 -2.41 -9.58 -9.38
CA ILE A 13 -1.65 -9.55 -10.63
C ILE A 13 -0.22 -9.03 -10.47
N GLY A 14 0.04 -8.21 -9.45
CA GLY A 14 1.37 -7.73 -9.10
C GLY A 14 2.14 -8.67 -8.16
N ALA A 15 1.48 -9.61 -7.51
CA ALA A 15 2.08 -10.49 -6.52
C ALA A 15 2.97 -11.59 -7.11
N GLY A 16 3.93 -12.04 -6.31
CA GLY A 16 4.73 -13.23 -6.58
C GLY A 16 4.04 -14.54 -6.20
N THR A 17 3.21 -14.52 -5.17
CA THR A 17 2.41 -15.64 -4.65
C THR A 17 0.95 -15.51 -5.08
N ARG A 18 0.16 -16.57 -4.85
CA ARG A 18 -1.29 -16.56 -5.12
C ARG A 18 -2.06 -16.50 -3.82
N GLY A 19 -3.27 -15.94 -3.86
CA GLY A 19 -4.20 -15.88 -2.73
C GLY A 19 -4.42 -14.50 -2.13
N ALA A 20 -3.59 -13.50 -2.41
CA ALA A 20 -3.78 -12.13 -1.89
C ALA A 20 -5.09 -11.50 -2.37
N SER A 21 -5.59 -11.87 -3.56
CA SER A 21 -6.90 -11.42 -4.06
C SER A 21 -8.08 -11.83 -3.17
N MET A 22 -7.90 -12.83 -2.31
CA MET A 22 -8.90 -13.30 -1.34
C MET A 22 -8.82 -12.54 0.00
N GLY A 23 -7.82 -11.69 0.20
CA GLY A 23 -7.60 -10.94 1.44
C GLY A 23 -8.81 -10.11 1.87
N PRO A 24 -9.44 -9.30 0.99
CA PRO A 24 -10.65 -8.56 1.35
C PRO A 24 -11.80 -9.45 1.83
N ASP A 25 -12.00 -10.64 1.22
CA ASP A 25 -13.02 -11.59 1.66
C ASP A 25 -12.66 -12.24 3.00
N ALA A 26 -11.39 -12.56 3.21
CA ALA A 26 -10.91 -13.09 4.49
C ALA A 26 -11.13 -12.11 5.65
N ILE A 27 -10.92 -10.81 5.43
CA ILE A 27 -11.23 -9.75 6.39
C ILE A 27 -12.75 -9.65 6.65
N ARG A 28 -13.59 -9.86 5.62
CA ARG A 28 -15.06 -9.90 5.79
C ARG A 28 -15.50 -11.09 6.63
N ILE A 29 -14.87 -12.26 6.45
CA ILE A 29 -15.12 -13.45 7.28
C ILE A 29 -14.77 -13.14 8.72
N ALA A 30 -13.58 -12.59 8.98
CA ALA A 30 -13.19 -12.18 10.33
C ALA A 30 -14.19 -11.20 10.96
N ALA A 31 -14.71 -10.23 10.18
CA ALA A 31 -15.74 -9.31 10.66
C ALA A 31 -17.02 -10.02 11.11
N LEU A 32 -17.44 -11.08 10.40
CA LEU A 32 -18.61 -11.87 10.78
C LEU A 32 -18.34 -12.65 12.08
N ASP A 33 -17.17 -13.25 12.22
CA ASP A 33 -16.78 -14.00 13.41
C ASP A 33 -16.72 -13.11 14.65
N TYR A 34 -16.32 -11.83 14.49
CA TYR A 34 -16.36 -10.81 15.55
C TYR A 34 -17.77 -10.19 15.75
N GLY A 35 -18.78 -10.65 15.03
CA GLY A 35 -20.15 -10.11 15.13
C GLY A 35 -20.28 -8.64 14.66
N SER A 36 -19.36 -8.17 13.84
CA SER A 36 -19.36 -6.80 13.33
C SER A 36 -20.33 -6.61 12.17
N ASN A 37 -20.99 -5.47 12.14
CA ASN A 37 -21.86 -5.06 11.04
C ASN A 37 -21.21 -4.07 10.06
N LEU A 38 -19.89 -3.85 10.16
CA LEU A 38 -19.16 -2.85 9.36
C LEU A 38 -19.53 -2.92 7.87
N PHE A 39 -19.38 -4.09 7.26
CA PHE A 39 -19.62 -4.29 5.83
C PHE A 39 -21.12 -4.34 5.44
N LYS A 40 -22.02 -4.24 6.41
CA LYS A 40 -23.47 -4.09 6.20
C LYS A 40 -23.89 -2.63 6.21
N VAL A 41 -23.26 -1.81 7.05
CA VAL A 41 -23.65 -0.40 7.24
C VAL A 41 -22.83 0.55 6.38
N GLU A 42 -21.57 0.23 6.09
CA GLU A 42 -20.73 1.06 5.24
C GLU A 42 -20.86 0.66 3.77
N GLU A 43 -20.95 1.66 2.93
CA GLU A 43 -21.02 1.44 1.48
C GLU A 43 -19.71 0.87 0.96
N SER A 44 -19.77 -0.26 0.26
CA SER A 44 -18.59 -0.85 -0.36
C SER A 44 -18.75 -0.98 -1.88
N ILE A 45 -17.63 -0.82 -2.59
CA ILE A 45 -17.53 -1.04 -4.02
C ILE A 45 -16.33 -1.93 -4.32
N GLN A 46 -16.49 -2.85 -5.25
CA GLN A 46 -15.39 -3.68 -5.73
C GLN A 46 -14.88 -3.15 -7.07
N ILE A 47 -13.58 -2.90 -7.15
CA ILE A 47 -12.90 -2.57 -8.42
C ILE A 47 -12.85 -3.82 -9.29
N GLN A 48 -13.27 -3.69 -10.54
CA GLN A 48 -13.21 -4.79 -11.49
C GLN A 48 -11.75 -5.07 -11.88
N VAL A 49 -11.23 -6.20 -11.44
CA VAL A 49 -9.89 -6.72 -11.74
C VAL A 49 -10.02 -7.94 -12.63
N ASP A 50 -9.11 -8.09 -13.58
CA ASP A 50 -8.99 -9.28 -14.40
C ASP A 50 -7.81 -10.14 -13.93
N ASN A 51 -8.05 -11.01 -12.94
CA ASN A 51 -7.04 -11.97 -12.48
C ASN A 51 -6.82 -13.13 -13.49
N ASN A 52 -7.63 -13.26 -14.56
CA ASN A 52 -7.40 -14.30 -15.57
C ASN A 52 -6.07 -14.10 -16.31
N VAL A 53 -5.55 -12.86 -16.35
CA VAL A 53 -4.20 -12.60 -16.91
C VAL A 53 -3.08 -13.36 -16.18
N LEU A 54 -3.37 -13.98 -15.03
CA LEU A 54 -2.44 -14.86 -14.32
C LEU A 54 -2.20 -16.19 -15.01
N PHE A 55 -3.14 -16.63 -15.85
CA PHE A 55 -3.00 -17.84 -16.68
C PHE A 55 -2.22 -17.58 -17.98
N ASP A 56 -2.05 -16.31 -18.33
CA ASP A 56 -1.31 -15.90 -19.53
C ASP A 56 0.20 -15.77 -19.28
N SER A 57 0.95 -15.62 -20.36
CA SER A 57 2.36 -15.23 -20.25
C SER A 57 2.50 -13.90 -19.48
N PRO A 58 3.41 -13.83 -18.52
CA PRO A 58 3.60 -12.61 -17.73
C PRO A 58 4.09 -11.39 -18.53
N GLY A 59 4.45 -11.58 -19.81
CA GLY A 59 5.04 -10.56 -20.66
C GLY A 59 6.48 -10.27 -20.26
N SER A 60 6.80 -9.04 -19.90
CA SER A 60 8.13 -8.66 -19.46
C SER A 60 8.56 -9.39 -18.19
N PRO A 61 9.78 -9.95 -18.13
CA PRO A 61 10.32 -10.55 -16.90
C PRO A 61 10.61 -9.50 -15.81
N TYR A 62 10.72 -8.23 -16.18
CA TYR A 62 11.06 -7.12 -15.27
C TYR A 62 9.88 -6.21 -14.90
N ALA A 63 8.70 -6.47 -15.45
CA ALA A 63 7.45 -5.79 -15.12
C ALA A 63 6.27 -6.70 -15.51
N LYS A 64 6.12 -7.80 -14.79
CA LYS A 64 5.15 -8.84 -15.09
C LYS A 64 3.73 -8.27 -15.09
N ARG A 65 2.96 -8.58 -16.14
CA ARG A 65 1.54 -8.20 -16.29
C ARG A 65 1.27 -6.68 -16.22
N ILE A 66 2.25 -5.87 -16.58
CA ILE A 66 2.17 -4.40 -16.47
C ILE A 66 0.97 -3.82 -17.22
N LYS A 67 0.50 -4.42 -18.32
CA LYS A 67 -0.70 -3.98 -19.05
C LYS A 67 -1.96 -4.09 -18.17
N GLY A 68 -2.11 -5.19 -17.45
CA GLY A 68 -3.19 -5.37 -16.47
C GLY A 68 -3.10 -4.38 -15.32
N MET A 69 -1.88 -4.10 -14.86
CA MET A 69 -1.66 -3.12 -13.78
C MET A 69 -2.01 -1.69 -14.21
N ILE A 70 -1.70 -1.29 -15.44
CA ILE A 70 -2.12 0.02 -15.97
C ILE A 70 -3.64 0.14 -15.93
N ALA A 71 -4.35 -0.88 -16.42
CA ALA A 71 -5.82 -0.89 -16.41
C ALA A 71 -6.40 -0.85 -14.99
N LEU A 72 -5.77 -1.54 -14.04
CA LEU A 72 -6.14 -1.48 -12.63
C LEU A 72 -5.94 -0.08 -12.05
N TYR A 73 -4.78 0.54 -12.27
CA TYR A 73 -4.49 1.88 -11.76
C TYR A 73 -5.46 2.94 -12.31
N GLU A 74 -5.83 2.84 -13.58
CA GLU A 74 -6.82 3.72 -14.20
C GLU A 74 -8.18 3.61 -13.49
N LYS A 75 -8.70 2.38 -13.30
CA LYS A 75 -9.99 2.15 -12.65
C LYS A 75 -9.98 2.57 -11.17
N LEU A 76 -9.00 2.10 -10.42
CA LEU A 76 -8.85 2.41 -8.99
C LEU A 76 -8.63 3.91 -8.78
N GLY A 77 -7.75 4.52 -9.57
CA GLY A 77 -7.48 5.95 -9.49
C GLY A 77 -8.74 6.80 -9.76
N HIS A 78 -9.56 6.41 -10.73
CA HIS A 78 -10.83 7.10 -10.98
C HIS A 78 -11.80 6.98 -9.82
N GLU A 79 -11.94 5.79 -9.21
CA GLU A 79 -12.85 5.59 -8.07
C GLU A 79 -12.38 6.33 -6.81
N VAL A 80 -11.08 6.26 -6.48
CA VAL A 80 -10.51 7.01 -5.36
C VAL A 80 -10.70 8.52 -5.56
N ALA A 81 -10.45 9.03 -6.77
CA ALA A 81 -10.66 10.44 -7.08
C ALA A 81 -12.13 10.84 -6.98
N HIS A 82 -13.04 9.98 -7.42
CA HIS A 82 -14.49 10.20 -7.33
C HIS A 82 -14.95 10.27 -5.87
N THR A 83 -14.53 9.30 -5.04
CA THR A 83 -14.82 9.24 -3.59
C THR A 83 -14.35 10.50 -2.89
N LEU A 84 -13.08 10.91 -3.09
CA LEU A 84 -12.52 12.12 -2.49
C LEU A 84 -13.24 13.41 -2.91
N LYS A 85 -13.63 13.52 -4.20
CA LYS A 85 -14.39 14.68 -4.71
C LYS A 85 -15.80 14.77 -4.12
N LYS A 86 -16.38 13.66 -3.67
CA LYS A 86 -17.63 13.61 -2.90
C LYS A 86 -17.45 13.93 -1.43
N ASN A 87 -16.24 14.25 -0.99
CA ASN A 87 -15.90 14.47 0.42
C ASN A 87 -16.13 13.21 1.28
N GLU A 88 -15.99 12.03 0.67
CA GLU A 88 -16.02 10.72 1.34
C GLU A 88 -14.58 10.28 1.62
N PHE A 89 -14.38 9.41 2.61
CA PHE A 89 -13.08 8.88 2.98
C PHE A 89 -12.88 7.49 2.34
N PRO A 90 -11.97 7.33 1.36
CA PRO A 90 -11.67 6.01 0.81
C PRO A 90 -10.87 5.18 1.81
N LEU A 91 -11.44 4.03 2.18
CA LEU A 91 -10.81 2.94 2.90
C LEU A 91 -10.60 1.81 1.91
N ILE A 92 -9.33 1.53 1.59
CA ILE A 92 -8.99 0.53 0.58
C ILE A 92 -8.67 -0.80 1.25
N LEU A 93 -9.33 -1.87 0.81
CA LEU A 93 -8.95 -3.24 1.13
C LEU A 93 -8.36 -3.86 -0.14
N ALA A 94 -7.05 -3.91 -0.19
CA ALA A 94 -6.30 -4.38 -1.33
C ALA A 94 -5.93 -5.87 -1.21
N GLY A 95 -5.74 -6.51 -2.34
CA GLY A 95 -5.07 -7.79 -2.40
C GLY A 95 -3.56 -7.60 -2.27
N ASP A 96 -2.83 -7.55 -3.39
CA ASP A 96 -1.38 -7.26 -3.35
C ASP A 96 -1.10 -5.74 -3.30
N HIS A 97 0.07 -5.38 -2.77
CA HIS A 97 0.46 -3.99 -2.51
C HIS A 97 0.69 -3.16 -3.78
N SER A 98 0.76 -3.78 -4.97
CA SER A 98 0.90 -3.03 -6.23
C SER A 98 -0.21 -2.01 -6.46
N SER A 99 -1.43 -2.26 -5.94
CA SER A 99 -2.60 -1.39 -6.08
C SER A 99 -2.39 0.02 -5.52
N ALA A 100 -1.51 0.17 -4.52
CA ALA A 100 -1.23 1.45 -3.86
C ALA A 100 -0.80 2.57 -4.83
N GLY A 101 -0.11 2.21 -5.93
CA GLY A 101 0.21 3.19 -6.97
C GLY A 101 -1.01 3.76 -7.67
N GLY A 102 -2.08 2.97 -7.82
CA GLY A 102 -3.39 3.40 -8.33
C GLY A 102 -4.12 4.28 -7.34
N THR A 103 -4.09 3.94 -6.05
CA THR A 103 -4.64 4.75 -4.95
C THR A 103 -3.98 6.13 -4.91
N ILE A 104 -2.64 6.18 -4.93
CA ILE A 104 -1.87 7.43 -4.96
C ILE A 104 -2.21 8.26 -6.23
N ALA A 105 -2.35 7.60 -7.39
CA ALA A 105 -2.77 8.28 -8.61
C ALA A 105 -4.16 8.94 -8.43
N GLY A 106 -5.12 8.23 -7.83
CA GLY A 106 -6.46 8.74 -7.56
C GLY A 106 -6.47 9.94 -6.62
N ILE A 107 -5.68 9.90 -5.55
CA ILE A 107 -5.54 11.04 -4.64
C ILE A 107 -5.01 12.27 -5.39
N LYS A 108 -4.01 12.08 -6.24
CA LYS A 108 -3.45 13.18 -7.06
C LYS A 108 -4.42 13.66 -8.14
N MET A 109 -5.27 12.79 -8.69
CA MET A 109 -6.34 13.21 -9.60
C MET A 109 -7.42 14.03 -8.89
N ALA A 110 -7.70 13.74 -7.62
CA ALA A 110 -8.62 14.55 -6.81
C ALA A 110 -7.99 15.93 -6.44
N TYR A 111 -6.71 15.91 -6.07
CA TYR A 111 -5.98 17.07 -5.55
C TYR A 111 -4.67 17.34 -6.31
N PRO A 112 -4.71 17.70 -7.62
CA PRO A 112 -3.52 17.72 -8.48
C PRO A 112 -2.44 18.72 -8.04
N ARG A 113 -2.84 19.82 -7.38
CA ARG A 113 -1.93 20.88 -6.92
C ARG A 113 -1.51 20.72 -5.47
N GLN A 114 -2.15 19.83 -4.71
CA GLN A 114 -1.84 19.65 -3.30
C GLN A 114 -0.62 18.74 -3.14
N ARG A 115 0.18 19.03 -2.12
CA ARG A 115 1.33 18.23 -1.72
C ARG A 115 0.84 17.00 -0.95
N LEU A 116 1.19 15.81 -1.42
CA LEU A 116 0.80 14.54 -0.84
C LEU A 116 1.93 13.96 -0.02
N GLY A 117 1.69 13.71 1.28
CA GLY A 117 2.53 12.89 2.12
C GLY A 117 2.11 11.44 2.07
N VAL A 118 3.07 10.53 2.15
CA VAL A 118 2.86 9.09 2.18
C VAL A 118 3.49 8.51 3.42
N ILE A 119 2.70 7.78 4.21
CA ILE A 119 3.19 6.94 5.31
C ILE A 119 3.06 5.49 4.86
N TRP A 120 4.21 4.82 4.70
CA TRP A 120 4.34 3.45 4.23
C TRP A 120 4.72 2.56 5.42
N ILE A 121 3.76 1.82 5.95
CA ILE A 121 3.95 0.91 7.10
C ILE A 121 4.15 -0.48 6.52
N ASP A 122 5.41 -0.94 6.51
CA ASP A 122 5.81 -2.09 5.70
C ASP A 122 7.16 -2.65 6.17
N ALA A 123 7.41 -3.94 5.94
CA ALA A 123 8.74 -4.53 6.04
C ALA A 123 9.65 -4.10 4.89
N HIS A 124 9.09 -3.84 3.71
CA HIS A 124 9.75 -3.60 2.44
C HIS A 124 9.67 -2.13 2.01
N ALA A 125 10.52 -1.74 1.05
CA ALA A 125 10.52 -0.37 0.55
C ALA A 125 9.66 -0.17 -0.70
N ASP A 126 9.38 -1.22 -1.45
CA ASP A 126 8.55 -1.23 -2.67
C ASP A 126 8.91 -0.15 -3.69
N ILE A 127 10.24 0.15 -3.77
CA ILE A 127 10.80 1.22 -4.59
C ILE A 127 11.66 0.70 -5.74
N HIS A 128 11.49 -0.58 -6.09
CA HIS A 128 12.08 -1.15 -7.30
C HIS A 128 11.48 -0.57 -8.58
N SER A 129 12.23 -0.68 -9.65
CA SER A 129 11.79 -0.39 -11.01
C SER A 129 12.11 -1.60 -11.92
N PRO A 130 11.70 -1.61 -13.18
CA PRO A 130 12.13 -2.65 -14.11
C PRO A 130 13.65 -2.78 -14.25
N TYR A 131 14.41 -1.73 -13.93
CA TYR A 131 15.88 -1.78 -13.96
C TYR A 131 16.50 -2.48 -12.75
N THR A 132 15.82 -2.55 -11.62
CA THR A 132 16.42 -3.01 -10.35
C THR A 132 15.72 -4.20 -9.72
N THR A 133 14.50 -4.53 -10.16
CA THR A 133 13.72 -5.61 -9.56
C THR A 133 14.39 -6.97 -9.69
N PRO A 134 14.48 -7.76 -8.61
CA PRO A 134 14.97 -9.13 -8.68
C PRO A 134 13.93 -10.10 -9.23
N SER A 135 12.64 -9.79 -9.09
CA SER A 135 11.54 -10.71 -9.41
C SER A 135 10.72 -10.31 -10.63
N GLY A 136 10.64 -9.01 -10.95
CA GLY A 136 9.72 -8.43 -11.93
C GLY A 136 8.28 -8.32 -11.45
N ASN A 137 7.97 -8.67 -10.22
CA ASN A 137 6.64 -8.54 -9.63
C ASN A 137 6.37 -7.08 -9.27
N LEU A 138 5.17 -6.58 -9.60
CA LEU A 138 4.86 -5.16 -9.49
C LEU A 138 4.49 -4.72 -8.06
N HIS A 139 4.24 -5.65 -7.14
CA HIS A 139 4.00 -5.29 -5.74
C HIS A 139 5.21 -4.62 -5.07
N GLY A 140 6.43 -4.92 -5.49
CA GLY A 140 7.64 -4.23 -5.03
C GLY A 140 7.97 -2.91 -5.76
N MET A 141 7.00 -2.30 -6.49
CA MET A 141 7.27 -1.14 -7.35
C MET A 141 6.35 0.09 -7.15
N PRO A 142 5.25 0.06 -6.37
CA PRO A 142 4.26 1.13 -6.36
C PRO A 142 4.83 2.47 -5.85
N VAL A 143 5.82 2.45 -4.96
CA VAL A 143 6.49 3.65 -4.49
C VAL A 143 7.34 4.27 -5.60
N ALA A 144 8.11 3.47 -6.37
CA ALA A 144 8.89 3.97 -7.51
C ALA A 144 7.98 4.57 -8.59
N VAL A 145 6.84 3.92 -8.90
CA VAL A 145 5.82 4.46 -9.81
C VAL A 145 5.34 5.82 -9.34
N SER A 146 5.08 5.97 -8.05
CA SER A 146 4.55 7.21 -7.46
C SER A 146 5.57 8.35 -7.43
N LEU A 147 6.84 8.02 -7.24
CA LEU A 147 7.97 8.95 -7.30
C LEU A 147 8.40 9.27 -8.75
N GLY A 148 7.95 8.49 -9.75
CA GLY A 148 8.45 8.59 -11.13
C GLY A 148 9.89 8.10 -11.26
N GLU A 149 10.37 7.26 -10.34
CA GLU A 149 11.75 6.83 -10.22
C GLU A 149 12.05 5.60 -11.09
N ASP A 150 13.19 5.58 -11.71
CA ASP A 150 13.71 4.47 -12.53
C ASP A 150 14.90 3.75 -11.87
N ASN A 151 15.63 4.43 -11.00
CA ASN A 151 16.87 3.95 -10.40
C ASN A 151 17.88 3.40 -11.43
N SER A 152 17.96 4.04 -12.59
CA SER A 152 18.79 3.58 -13.72
C SER A 152 20.28 3.60 -13.43
N THR A 153 20.70 4.32 -12.40
CA THR A 153 22.11 4.36 -11.92
C THR A 153 22.53 3.01 -11.35
N ASN A 154 21.60 2.29 -10.70
CA ASN A 154 21.86 0.99 -10.05
C ASN A 154 21.22 -0.16 -10.83
N LYS A 155 21.12 -0.03 -12.16
CA LYS A 155 20.48 -1.03 -12.99
C LYS A 155 21.17 -2.40 -12.91
N MET A 156 20.36 -3.41 -12.60
CA MET A 156 20.71 -4.83 -12.63
C MET A 156 20.15 -5.51 -13.87
N ASN A 157 19.08 -4.96 -14.43
CA ASN A 157 18.33 -5.51 -15.54
C ASN A 157 18.45 -4.65 -16.81
N LYS A 158 18.09 -5.27 -17.94
CA LYS A 158 18.02 -4.60 -19.26
C LYS A 158 16.61 -4.76 -19.84
N PRO A 159 15.60 -4.01 -19.34
CA PRO A 159 14.26 -4.06 -19.89
C PRO A 159 14.27 -3.62 -21.36
N ASP A 160 13.43 -4.27 -22.17
CA ASP A 160 13.23 -3.89 -23.55
C ASP A 160 12.43 -2.60 -23.70
N LYS A 161 12.35 -2.10 -24.93
CA LYS A 161 11.65 -0.84 -25.21
C LYS A 161 10.16 -0.92 -24.85
N GLU A 162 9.48 -2.04 -25.15
CA GLU A 162 8.06 -2.18 -24.84
C GLU A 162 7.82 -2.10 -23.33
N THR A 163 8.63 -2.79 -22.54
CA THR A 163 8.59 -2.73 -21.07
C THR A 163 8.76 -1.30 -20.56
N LEU A 164 9.73 -0.55 -21.10
CA LEU A 164 9.99 0.83 -20.67
C LEU A 164 8.87 1.79 -21.08
N ASP A 165 8.30 1.61 -22.27
CA ASP A 165 7.16 2.42 -22.74
C ASP A 165 5.93 2.17 -21.82
N LEU A 166 5.66 0.92 -21.46
CA LEU A 166 4.58 0.55 -20.53
C LEU A 166 4.86 1.06 -19.10
N TRP A 167 6.11 0.97 -18.63
CA TRP A 167 6.52 1.51 -17.34
C TRP A 167 6.30 3.03 -17.28
N ASN A 168 6.68 3.74 -18.33
CA ASN A 168 6.43 5.17 -18.44
C ASN A 168 4.92 5.50 -18.49
N LYS A 169 4.11 4.63 -19.11
CA LYS A 169 2.64 4.78 -19.10
C LYS A 169 2.09 4.57 -17.69
N LEU A 170 2.55 3.53 -16.97
CA LEU A 170 2.14 3.25 -15.59
C LEU A 170 2.46 4.42 -14.66
N LYS A 171 3.69 4.96 -14.71
CA LYS A 171 4.09 6.15 -13.95
C LYS A 171 3.22 7.38 -14.24
N LYS A 172 2.63 7.49 -15.43
CA LYS A 172 1.82 8.63 -15.87
C LYS A 172 0.31 8.46 -15.67
N VAL A 173 -0.16 7.36 -15.09
CA VAL A 173 -1.59 7.22 -14.75
C VAL A 173 -2.04 8.41 -13.92
N GLY A 174 -3.19 8.99 -14.26
CA GLY A 174 -3.69 10.25 -13.71
C GLY A 174 -3.07 11.52 -14.31
N ASN A 175 -2.22 11.41 -15.35
CA ASN A 175 -1.53 12.50 -16.03
C ASN A 175 -0.62 13.35 -15.14
N ILE A 176 -0.16 12.80 -14.03
CA ILE A 176 0.72 13.46 -13.05
C ILE A 176 1.90 12.54 -12.75
N THR A 177 3.12 13.07 -12.90
CA THR A 177 4.37 12.42 -12.50
C THR A 177 5.46 13.47 -12.24
N PRO A 178 6.21 13.41 -11.13
CA PRO A 178 5.97 12.55 -9.98
C PRO A 178 4.67 12.91 -9.23
N LYS A 179 4.10 11.94 -8.51
CA LYS A 179 2.92 12.11 -7.66
C LYS A 179 3.29 12.47 -6.23
N VAL A 180 4.45 11.98 -5.79
CA VAL A 180 5.01 12.15 -4.45
C VAL A 180 6.46 12.61 -4.58
N ASP A 181 6.94 13.40 -3.64
CA ASP A 181 8.37 13.76 -3.51
C ASP A 181 9.00 12.86 -2.42
N TYR A 182 10.26 12.51 -2.57
CA TYR A 182 11.01 11.74 -1.57
C TYR A 182 10.96 12.34 -0.14
N ARG A 183 10.89 13.68 -0.06
CA ARG A 183 10.78 14.41 1.21
C ARG A 183 9.44 14.20 1.90
N ASP A 184 8.44 13.71 1.18
CA ASP A 184 7.07 13.52 1.64
C ASP A 184 6.74 12.05 1.84
N LEU A 185 7.77 11.20 1.82
CA LEU A 185 7.68 9.76 2.06
C LEU A 185 8.27 9.43 3.44
N VAL A 186 7.51 8.69 4.23
CA VAL A 186 7.91 8.19 5.55
C VAL A 186 7.68 6.69 5.59
N TYR A 187 8.72 5.93 5.88
CA TYR A 187 8.61 4.50 6.15
C TYR A 187 8.53 4.23 7.65
N ILE A 188 7.69 3.26 8.03
CA ILE A 188 7.59 2.75 9.40
C ILE A 188 7.65 1.22 9.37
N ALA A 189 8.41 0.63 10.27
CA ALA A 189 8.70 -0.80 10.40
C ALA A 189 9.58 -1.40 9.29
N LEU A 190 10.21 -0.56 8.46
CA LEU A 190 11.10 -0.98 7.38
C LEU A 190 12.29 -1.80 7.91
N ARG A 191 12.56 -2.98 7.30
CA ARG A 191 13.62 -3.87 7.77
C ARG A 191 14.20 -4.83 6.74
N ASP A 192 13.51 -5.06 5.63
CA ASP A 192 13.99 -5.90 4.52
C ASP A 192 14.07 -5.05 3.25
N VAL A 193 15.29 -4.69 2.87
CA VAL A 193 15.54 -3.69 1.82
C VAL A 193 16.76 -4.12 1.01
N GLU A 194 16.60 -4.25 -0.30
CA GLU A 194 17.69 -4.56 -1.20
C GLU A 194 18.66 -3.39 -1.39
N PRO A 195 19.91 -3.66 -1.83
CA PRO A 195 20.94 -2.63 -2.00
C PRO A 195 20.52 -1.46 -2.90
N GLU A 196 19.80 -1.73 -3.98
CA GLU A 196 19.35 -0.74 -4.96
C GLU A 196 18.32 0.21 -4.35
N GLU A 197 17.42 -0.32 -3.51
CA GLU A 197 16.45 0.45 -2.76
C GLU A 197 17.13 1.28 -1.67
N SER A 198 18.01 0.65 -0.90
CA SER A 198 18.81 1.31 0.15
C SER A 198 19.60 2.50 -0.39
N TYR A 199 20.11 2.39 -1.62
CA TYR A 199 20.78 3.51 -2.29
C TYR A 199 19.86 4.72 -2.45
N LEU A 200 18.63 4.53 -2.97
CA LEU A 200 17.67 5.62 -3.14
C LEU A 200 17.27 6.25 -1.80
N LEU A 201 16.95 5.41 -0.82
CA LEU A 201 16.55 5.87 0.51
C LEU A 201 17.64 6.76 1.16
N LYS A 202 18.90 6.35 1.06
CA LYS A 202 20.06 7.10 1.57
C LYS A 202 20.32 8.36 0.76
N LYS A 203 20.35 8.27 -0.57
CA LYS A 203 20.58 9.38 -1.50
C LYS A 203 19.61 10.53 -1.27
N HIS A 204 18.35 10.20 -1.10
CA HIS A 204 17.28 11.18 -0.92
C HIS A 204 16.97 11.50 0.54
N LYS A 205 17.69 10.87 1.50
CA LYS A 205 17.50 11.08 2.94
C LYS A 205 16.06 10.86 3.38
N VAL A 206 15.43 9.80 2.83
CA VAL A 206 14.04 9.47 3.14
C VAL A 206 13.89 9.23 4.64
N LYS A 207 12.79 9.70 5.21
CA LYS A 207 12.50 9.48 6.63
C LYS A 207 12.09 8.05 6.87
N ILE A 208 12.82 7.36 7.72
CA ILE A 208 12.59 5.95 8.07
C ILE A 208 12.51 5.84 9.59
N PHE A 209 11.55 5.06 10.05
CA PHE A 209 11.46 4.53 11.40
C PHE A 209 11.51 3.00 11.31
N THR A 210 12.65 2.43 11.66
CA THR A 210 12.84 0.97 11.69
C THR A 210 11.98 0.33 12.77
N THR A 211 11.74 -0.99 12.67
CA THR A 211 11.06 -1.73 13.74
C THR A 211 11.72 -1.54 15.10
N ASN A 212 13.06 -1.51 15.15
CA ASN A 212 13.81 -1.27 16.38
C ASN A 212 13.52 0.11 16.98
N GLU A 213 13.35 1.15 16.13
CA GLU A 213 12.98 2.50 16.60
C GLU A 213 11.54 2.53 17.10
N VAL A 214 10.61 1.82 16.44
CA VAL A 214 9.22 1.68 16.93
C VAL A 214 9.21 1.05 18.32
N LYS A 215 9.89 -0.08 18.50
CA LYS A 215 9.99 -0.78 19.79
C LYS A 215 10.67 0.05 20.88
N ARG A 216 11.73 0.79 20.52
CA ARG A 216 12.50 1.61 21.46
C ARG A 216 11.78 2.88 21.90
N HIS A 217 11.09 3.55 20.99
CA HIS A 217 10.53 4.87 21.25
C HIS A 217 9.02 4.86 21.49
N GLY A 218 8.35 3.75 21.16
CA GLY A 218 6.90 3.58 21.25
C GLY A 218 6.14 4.26 20.11
N VAL A 219 4.99 3.69 19.79
CA VAL A 219 4.15 4.08 18.64
C VAL A 219 3.67 5.54 18.72
N GLU A 220 3.43 6.07 19.92
CA GLU A 220 3.00 7.45 20.12
C GLU A 220 4.03 8.47 19.61
N LYS A 221 5.30 8.24 19.93
CA LYS A 221 6.38 9.10 19.47
C LYS A 221 6.59 8.96 17.97
N ILE A 222 6.57 7.73 17.45
CA ILE A 222 6.75 7.47 16.02
C ILE A 222 5.65 8.13 15.19
N ALA A 223 4.38 7.96 15.58
CA ALA A 223 3.26 8.58 14.88
C ALA A 223 3.37 10.12 14.88
N ARG A 224 3.66 10.72 16.03
CA ARG A 224 3.86 12.17 16.15
C ARG A 224 5.00 12.66 15.26
N ASP A 225 6.14 11.99 15.28
CA ASP A 225 7.33 12.41 14.54
C ASP A 225 7.14 12.21 13.02
N ALA A 226 6.41 11.18 12.59
CA ALA A 226 6.02 10.96 11.19
C ALA A 226 5.09 12.08 10.70
N LEU A 227 4.05 12.40 11.45
CA LEU A 227 3.12 13.49 11.12
C LEU A 227 3.80 14.86 11.15
N ALA A 228 4.72 15.09 12.09
CA ALA A 228 5.50 16.33 12.15
C ALA A 228 6.41 16.47 10.91
N HIS A 229 7.01 15.38 10.42
CA HIS A 229 7.79 15.39 9.18
C HIS A 229 6.94 15.79 7.97
N LEU A 230 5.69 15.33 7.91
CA LEU A 230 4.76 15.61 6.83
C LEU A 230 3.92 16.88 7.05
N ASN A 231 4.29 17.75 7.97
CA ASN A 231 3.51 18.94 8.34
C ASN A 231 3.26 19.91 7.17
N LYS A 232 4.12 19.91 6.14
CA LYS A 232 3.99 20.73 4.93
C LYS A 232 3.08 20.11 3.87
N CYS A 233 2.66 18.86 4.04
CA CYS A 233 1.73 18.19 3.13
C CYS A 233 0.30 18.68 3.40
N ASN A 234 -0.50 18.76 2.33
CA ASN A 234 -1.91 19.11 2.41
C ASN A 234 -2.78 17.89 2.67
N GLN A 235 -2.38 16.75 2.10
CA GLN A 235 -3.02 15.46 2.22
C GLN A 235 -1.99 14.42 2.66
N ILE A 236 -2.43 13.41 3.42
CA ILE A 236 -1.60 12.28 3.83
C ILE A 236 -2.35 11.00 3.45
N TYR A 237 -1.63 10.11 2.80
CA TYR A 237 -2.05 8.74 2.52
C TYR A 237 -1.30 7.79 3.44
N ILE A 238 -2.01 6.82 4.03
CA ILE A 238 -1.43 5.77 4.86
C ILE A 238 -1.63 4.46 4.13
N SER A 239 -0.53 3.76 3.84
CA SER A 239 -0.51 2.38 3.37
C SER A 239 -0.04 1.47 4.49
N PHE A 240 -0.83 0.45 4.79
CA PHE A 240 -0.53 -0.55 5.80
C PHE A 240 -0.43 -1.93 5.14
N ASP A 241 0.82 -2.39 4.95
CA ASP A 241 1.11 -3.77 4.62
C ASP A 241 1.10 -4.62 5.90
N VAL A 242 0.37 -5.72 5.87
CA VAL A 242 0.27 -6.61 7.03
C VAL A 242 1.58 -7.32 7.34
N ASP A 243 2.52 -7.41 6.40
CA ASP A 243 3.85 -7.98 6.62
C ASP A 243 4.78 -7.07 7.44
N SER A 244 4.38 -5.81 7.70
CA SER A 244 5.00 -4.95 8.71
C SER A 244 4.95 -5.59 10.09
N MET A 245 3.94 -6.42 10.36
CA MET A 245 3.84 -7.21 11.58
C MET A 245 4.85 -8.37 11.58
N ASP A 246 5.14 -8.89 12.77
CA ASP A 246 6.09 -10.00 12.92
C ASP A 246 5.53 -11.31 12.33
N SER A 247 6.32 -12.00 11.52
CA SER A 247 5.93 -13.26 10.89
C SER A 247 5.68 -14.42 11.88
N SER A 248 5.97 -14.22 13.18
CA SER A 248 5.59 -15.16 14.23
C SER A 248 4.12 -15.05 14.64
N ILE A 249 3.47 -13.91 14.36
CA ILE A 249 2.04 -13.68 14.60
C ILE A 249 1.23 -14.51 13.60
N SER A 250 1.48 -14.29 12.32
CA SER A 250 0.90 -15.07 11.22
C SER A 250 1.84 -15.06 10.01
N LYS A 251 1.73 -16.09 9.18
CA LYS A 251 2.38 -16.17 7.87
C LYS A 251 1.41 -15.86 6.72
N GLY A 252 0.23 -15.35 7.02
CA GLY A 252 -0.84 -15.04 6.08
C GLY A 252 -0.55 -13.81 5.19
N THR A 253 0.67 -13.74 4.66
CA THR A 253 1.12 -12.71 3.71
C THR A 253 2.14 -13.29 2.72
N GLY A 254 2.34 -12.63 1.57
CA GLY A 254 3.20 -13.12 0.49
C GLY A 254 4.69 -13.16 0.83
N THR A 255 5.17 -12.20 1.63
CA THR A 255 6.59 -11.98 1.95
C THR A 255 6.81 -11.76 3.46
N PRO A 256 6.52 -12.77 4.31
CA PRO A 256 6.60 -12.61 5.76
C PRO A 256 8.04 -12.42 6.24
N VAL A 257 8.30 -11.38 7.04
CA VAL A 257 9.62 -11.03 7.58
C VAL A 257 9.61 -11.07 9.10
N ARG A 258 10.66 -11.64 9.73
CA ARG A 258 10.83 -11.66 11.19
C ARG A 258 11.18 -10.29 11.75
N ASN A 259 11.04 -10.15 13.06
CA ASN A 259 11.34 -8.93 13.82
C ASN A 259 10.46 -7.74 13.44
N GLY A 260 9.21 -8.01 13.06
CA GLY A 260 8.19 -7.01 12.80
C GLY A 260 7.66 -6.33 14.07
N ILE A 261 6.68 -5.46 13.90
CA ILE A 261 5.88 -4.90 14.99
C ILE A 261 4.79 -5.89 15.41
N THR A 262 4.28 -5.76 16.63
CA THR A 262 3.15 -6.56 17.11
C THR A 262 1.83 -6.04 16.53
N GLU A 263 0.77 -6.87 16.54
CA GLU A 263 -0.60 -6.49 16.16
C GLU A 263 -1.12 -5.30 17.00
N LYS A 264 -0.71 -5.23 18.28
CA LYS A 264 -1.06 -4.13 19.19
C LYS A 264 -0.34 -2.84 18.82
N GLU A 265 0.96 -2.92 18.49
CA GLU A 265 1.74 -1.78 18.01
C GLU A 265 1.18 -1.27 16.68
N ALA A 266 0.87 -2.17 15.73
CA ALA A 266 0.28 -1.82 14.44
C ALA A 266 -1.07 -1.12 14.61
N GLY A 267 -1.98 -1.69 15.41
CA GLY A 267 -3.28 -1.10 15.68
C GLY A 267 -3.19 0.28 16.36
N SER A 268 -2.34 0.40 17.38
CA SER A 268 -2.13 1.68 18.07
C SER A 268 -1.52 2.74 17.14
N LEU A 269 -0.55 2.35 16.31
CA LEU A 269 0.09 3.21 15.33
C LEU A 269 -0.94 3.74 14.30
N CYS A 270 -1.72 2.84 13.69
CA CYS A 270 -2.74 3.21 12.71
C CYS A 270 -3.79 4.15 13.32
N VAL A 271 -4.26 3.87 14.55
CA VAL A 271 -5.20 4.74 15.28
C VAL A 271 -4.62 6.14 15.49
N ARG A 272 -3.36 6.26 15.89
CA ARG A 272 -2.73 7.57 16.11
C ARG A 272 -2.55 8.37 14.83
N LEU A 273 -2.17 7.69 13.76
CA LEU A 273 -1.97 8.33 12.46
C LEU A 273 -3.30 8.80 11.85
N ILE A 274 -4.35 7.98 11.91
CA ILE A 274 -5.66 8.29 11.30
C ILE A 274 -6.38 9.48 11.94
N GLN A 275 -6.04 9.83 13.17
CA GLN A 275 -6.60 10.98 13.88
C GLN A 275 -6.18 12.33 13.28
N ASN A 276 -5.14 12.36 12.43
CA ASN A 276 -4.72 13.60 11.79
C ASN A 276 -5.69 13.99 10.67
N GLU A 277 -6.20 15.22 10.72
CA GLU A 277 -7.20 15.75 9.77
C GLU A 277 -6.76 15.74 8.29
N LYS A 278 -5.42 15.76 8.04
CA LYS A 278 -4.85 15.69 6.69
C LYS A 278 -4.86 14.29 6.10
N VAL A 279 -5.13 13.26 6.91
CA VAL A 279 -5.25 11.90 6.38
C VAL A 279 -6.51 11.80 5.54
N CYS A 280 -6.30 11.52 4.26
CA CYS A 280 -7.36 11.49 3.26
C CYS A 280 -7.70 10.09 2.74
N CYS A 281 -6.84 9.10 3.00
CA CYS A 281 -7.04 7.72 2.56
C CYS A 281 -6.23 6.77 3.44
N PHE A 282 -6.79 5.58 3.69
CA PHE A 282 -6.13 4.49 4.39
C PHE A 282 -6.28 3.22 3.57
N GLU A 283 -5.19 2.50 3.35
CA GLU A 283 -5.17 1.24 2.58
C GLU A 283 -4.54 0.12 3.42
N ILE A 284 -5.13 -1.08 3.33
CA ILE A 284 -4.60 -2.33 3.88
C ILE A 284 -4.30 -3.26 2.72
N ALA A 285 -3.13 -3.89 2.72
CA ALA A 285 -2.68 -4.79 1.65
C ALA A 285 -2.03 -6.07 2.19
N GLU A 286 -1.86 -7.04 1.30
CA GLU A 286 -1.08 -8.29 1.43
C GLU A 286 -1.65 -9.32 2.41
N VAL A 287 -2.92 -9.21 2.84
CA VAL A 287 -3.58 -10.33 3.54
C VAL A 287 -3.75 -11.50 2.57
N ASN A 288 -3.13 -12.63 2.88
CA ASN A 288 -3.18 -13.82 2.04
C ASN A 288 -3.65 -15.06 2.83
N PRO A 289 -4.96 -15.37 2.79
CA PRO A 289 -5.51 -16.49 3.57
C PRO A 289 -5.01 -17.86 3.11
N THR A 290 -4.49 -17.99 1.88
CA THR A 290 -3.97 -19.29 1.40
C THR A 290 -2.63 -19.66 2.03
N LEU A 291 -1.93 -18.72 2.61
CA LEU A 291 -0.66 -18.89 3.32
C LEU A 291 -0.85 -18.87 4.85
N ASP A 292 -2.07 -18.57 5.29
CA ASP A 292 -2.42 -18.39 6.69
C ASP A 292 -2.88 -19.71 7.35
N LYS A 293 -2.94 -19.66 8.67
CA LYS A 293 -3.55 -20.70 9.48
C LYS A 293 -4.77 -20.13 10.19
N GLU A 294 -5.92 -20.77 9.98
CA GLU A 294 -7.17 -20.41 10.69
C GLU A 294 -7.57 -18.92 10.54
N ASN A 295 -7.25 -18.31 9.39
CA ASN A 295 -7.56 -16.90 9.09
C ASN A 295 -6.93 -15.85 10.03
N LEU A 296 -5.89 -16.20 10.78
CA LEU A 296 -5.32 -15.41 11.87
C LEU A 296 -4.83 -14.01 11.41
N MET A 297 -4.22 -13.89 10.20
CA MET A 297 -3.81 -12.60 9.69
C MET A 297 -5.01 -11.69 9.43
N ALA A 298 -6.08 -12.23 8.84
CA ALA A 298 -7.28 -11.44 8.58
C ALA A 298 -8.00 -11.05 9.87
N GLU A 299 -7.99 -11.89 10.90
CA GLU A 299 -8.53 -11.56 12.23
C GLU A 299 -7.77 -10.39 12.86
N ASN A 300 -6.45 -10.47 12.93
CA ASN A 300 -5.60 -9.37 13.44
C ASN A 300 -5.81 -8.09 12.62
N THR A 301 -5.90 -8.24 11.30
CA THR A 301 -6.13 -7.11 10.38
C THR A 301 -7.50 -6.49 10.61
N PHE A 302 -8.54 -7.30 10.83
CA PHE A 302 -9.88 -6.80 11.12
C PHE A 302 -9.96 -6.06 12.46
N GLU A 303 -9.28 -6.54 13.50
CA GLU A 303 -9.19 -5.81 14.77
C GLU A 303 -8.55 -4.41 14.59
N ILE A 304 -7.48 -4.32 13.78
CA ILE A 304 -6.85 -3.04 13.43
C ILE A 304 -7.83 -2.16 12.67
N LEU A 305 -8.48 -2.71 11.63
CA LEU A 305 -9.46 -2.02 10.81
C LEU A 305 -10.62 -1.45 11.65
N GLN A 306 -11.17 -2.25 12.57
CA GLN A 306 -12.27 -1.83 13.44
C GLN A 306 -11.88 -0.63 14.32
N LYS A 307 -10.65 -0.64 14.86
CA LYS A 307 -10.10 0.48 15.65
C LYS A 307 -9.94 1.75 14.78
N VAL A 308 -9.44 1.60 13.55
CA VAL A 308 -9.28 2.72 12.60
C VAL A 308 -10.64 3.29 12.22
N VAL A 309 -11.61 2.45 11.86
CA VAL A 309 -12.97 2.89 11.50
C VAL A 309 -13.63 3.63 12.64
N SER A 310 -13.49 3.15 13.88
CA SER A 310 -14.03 3.83 15.06
C SER A 310 -13.52 5.27 15.21
N GLN A 311 -12.28 5.58 14.77
CA GLN A 311 -11.75 6.94 14.80
C GLN A 311 -12.26 7.81 13.65
N LEU A 312 -12.68 7.23 12.55
CA LEU A 312 -13.19 7.95 11.38
C LEU A 312 -14.69 8.30 11.52
N THR A 313 -15.45 7.46 12.23
CA THR A 313 -16.91 7.55 12.34
C THR A 313 -17.39 8.17 13.66
N ASN A 314 -16.53 8.29 14.66
CA ASN A 314 -16.78 9.08 15.89
C ASN A 314 -16.31 10.53 15.70
#